data_4357b14cc64e97a641f6d95fc6b50bfa
#
_entry.id   4357b14cc64e97a641f6d95fc6b50bfa
#
_cell.length_a   1.000
_cell.length_b   1.000
_cell.length_c   1.000
_cell.angle_alpha   90.00
_cell.angle_beta   90.00
_cell.angle_gamma   90.00
#
_symmetry.space_group_name_H-M   'P 1'
#
loop_
_entity.id
_entity.type
_entity.pdbx_description
1 polymer ?
#
loop_
_entity_poly.entity_id
_entity_poly.type
_entity_poly.pdbx_seq_one_letter_code
_entity_poly.pdbx_strand_id
1 'polypeptide(L)'
;VKLAKLERMNEMNKAELLTTVAERAELSKKDTARVVDTLMDTIAEALAKGEKVQLVGFGNFEVRERSARKGRNPQTGEEILIQASKTPAFKPGKALKEKVV
;
A
#
# COMPACT_ATOMS: atom_id res chain seq x y z
N VAL A 1 20.35 16.94 -15.46
CA VAL A 1 20.95 16.08 -14.43
C VAL A 1 20.25 16.26 -13.10
N LYS A 2 20.08 17.50 -12.67
CA LYS A 2 19.40 17.77 -11.40
C LYS A 2 17.93 17.36 -11.44
N LEU A 3 17.25 17.58 -12.55
CA LEU A 3 15.86 17.19 -12.70
C LEU A 3 15.68 15.68 -12.62
N ALA A 4 16.52 14.94 -13.33
CA ALA A 4 16.48 13.48 -13.28
C ALA A 4 16.76 12.96 -11.89
N LYS A 5 17.69 13.60 -11.19
CA LYS A 5 18.02 13.23 -9.82
C LYS A 5 16.86 13.54 -8.85
N LEU A 6 16.19 14.69 -9.04
CA LEU A 6 15.03 15.05 -8.25
C LEU A 6 13.86 14.09 -8.50
N GLU A 7 13.65 13.70 -9.75
CA GLU A 7 12.63 12.74 -10.09
C GLU A 7 12.89 11.39 -9.42
N ARG A 8 14.14 10.97 -9.41
CA ARG A 8 14.52 9.72 -8.73
C ARG A 8 14.35 9.81 -7.22
N MET A 9 14.53 11.01 -6.65
CA MET A 9 14.32 11.21 -5.22
C MET A 9 12.85 11.12 -4.83
N ASN A 10 11.95 11.36 -5.77
CA ASN A 10 10.52 11.28 -5.52
C ASN A 10 9.99 9.86 -5.59
N GLU A 11 10.79 8.94 -6.06
CA GLU A 11 10.41 7.54 -6.17
C GLU A 11 11.46 6.64 -5.56
N MET A 12 11.01 5.81 -4.65
CA MET A 12 11.84 4.76 -4.07
C MET A 12 11.22 3.43 -4.44
N ASN A 13 11.93 2.62 -5.19
CA ASN A 13 11.42 1.31 -5.54
C ASN A 13 11.69 0.30 -4.42
N LYS A 14 11.16 -0.91 -4.60
CA LYS A 14 11.30 -1.96 -3.58
C LYS A 14 12.77 -2.31 -3.31
N ALA A 15 13.57 -2.38 -4.36
CA ALA A 15 14.99 -2.72 -4.20
C ALA A 15 15.74 -1.68 -3.37
N GLU A 16 15.48 -0.41 -3.62
CA GLU A 16 16.09 0.68 -2.85
C GLU A 16 15.63 0.67 -1.40
N LEU A 17 14.33 0.41 -1.19
CA LEU A 17 13.78 0.31 0.16
C LEU A 17 14.45 -0.83 0.93
N LEU A 18 14.58 -1.99 0.30
CA LEU A 18 15.23 -3.15 0.93
C LEU A 18 16.68 -2.88 1.28
N THR A 19 17.41 -2.20 0.41
CA THR A 19 18.80 -1.84 0.65
C THR A 19 18.92 -0.93 1.87
N THR A 20 18.07 0.10 1.93
CA THR A 20 18.07 1.04 3.05
C THR A 20 17.70 0.36 4.36
N VAL A 21 16.66 -0.48 4.34
CA VAL A 21 16.23 -1.20 5.52
C VAL A 21 17.30 -2.16 6.01
N ALA A 22 17.94 -2.88 5.08
CA ALA A 22 19.00 -3.81 5.43
C ALA A 22 20.17 -3.11 6.14
N GLU A 23 20.57 -1.95 5.64
CA GLU A 23 21.63 -1.17 6.26
C GLU A 23 21.26 -0.70 7.65
N ARG A 24 20.06 -0.14 7.80
CA ARG A 24 19.61 0.38 9.09
C ARG A 24 19.36 -0.70 10.13
N ALA A 25 18.88 -1.85 9.69
CA ALA A 25 18.60 -2.97 10.59
C ALA A 25 19.81 -3.84 10.83
N GLU A 26 20.91 -3.58 10.13
CA GLU A 26 22.13 -4.37 10.19
C GLU A 26 21.86 -5.84 9.85
N LEU A 27 21.09 -6.03 8.79
CA LEU A 27 20.75 -7.35 8.26
C LEU A 27 21.28 -7.49 6.83
N SER A 28 21.42 -8.71 6.37
CA SER A 28 21.73 -8.96 4.97
C SER A 28 20.54 -8.56 4.10
N LYS A 29 20.80 -8.24 2.84
CA LYS A 29 19.72 -7.93 1.89
C LYS A 29 18.80 -9.13 1.71
N LYS A 30 19.35 -10.33 1.72
CA LYS A 30 18.59 -11.56 1.57
C LYS A 30 17.59 -11.75 2.72
N ASP A 31 18.05 -11.57 3.95
CA ASP A 31 17.19 -11.70 5.12
C ASP A 31 16.15 -10.59 5.16
N THR A 32 16.57 -9.37 4.81
CA THR A 32 15.65 -8.22 4.77
C THR A 32 14.55 -8.44 3.74
N ALA A 33 14.89 -8.92 2.55
CA ALA A 33 13.91 -9.20 1.52
C ALA A 33 12.92 -10.25 1.99
N ARG A 34 13.40 -11.28 2.66
CA ARG A 34 12.57 -12.34 3.20
C ARG A 34 11.59 -11.82 4.24
N VAL A 35 12.07 -10.99 5.16
CA VAL A 35 11.22 -10.40 6.20
C VAL A 35 10.18 -9.47 5.60
N VAL A 36 10.58 -8.60 4.68
CA VAL A 36 9.66 -7.66 4.06
C VAL A 36 8.61 -8.37 3.22
N ASP A 37 8.99 -9.38 2.44
CA ASP A 37 8.03 -10.15 1.64
C ASP A 37 7.04 -10.88 2.55
N THR A 38 7.52 -11.47 3.63
CA THR A 38 6.66 -12.15 4.59
C THR A 38 5.70 -11.17 5.26
N LEU A 39 6.19 -9.98 5.58
CA LEU A 39 5.34 -8.92 6.14
C LEU A 39 4.22 -8.54 5.19
N MET A 40 4.54 -8.30 3.93
CA MET A 40 3.55 -7.94 2.92
C MET A 40 2.53 -9.04 2.69
N ASP A 41 2.99 -10.28 2.61
CA ASP A 41 2.10 -11.43 2.44
C ASP A 41 1.16 -11.59 3.63
N THR A 42 1.68 -11.39 4.83
CA THR A 42 0.88 -11.50 6.06
C THR A 42 -0.21 -10.44 6.10
N ILE A 43 0.15 -9.21 5.73
CA ILE A 43 -0.83 -8.11 5.65
C ILE A 43 -1.88 -8.43 4.60
N ALA A 44 -1.46 -8.91 3.43
CA ALA A 44 -2.39 -9.25 2.35
C ALA A 44 -3.36 -10.36 2.78
N GLU A 45 -2.87 -11.37 3.47
CA GLU A 45 -3.71 -12.46 3.96
C GLU A 45 -4.73 -11.99 4.98
N ALA A 46 -4.31 -11.12 5.90
CA ALA A 46 -5.20 -10.55 6.90
C ALA A 46 -6.32 -9.74 6.24
N LEU A 47 -5.98 -8.92 5.27
CA LEU A 47 -6.95 -8.12 4.52
C LEU A 47 -7.90 -9.00 3.71
N ALA A 48 -7.40 -10.10 3.15
CA ALA A 48 -8.25 -11.04 2.41
C ALA A 48 -9.31 -11.67 3.31
N LYS A 49 -9.00 -11.82 4.59
CA LYS A 49 -9.97 -12.33 5.58
C LYS A 49 -10.89 -11.24 6.13
N GLY A 50 -10.70 -10.01 5.71
CA GLY A 50 -11.47 -8.88 6.20
C GLY A 50 -10.96 -8.29 7.51
N GLU A 51 -9.78 -8.70 7.94
CA GLU A 51 -9.17 -8.17 9.15
C GLU A 51 -8.48 -6.85 8.89
N LYS A 52 -8.51 -5.98 9.89
CA LYS A 52 -7.81 -4.70 9.85
C LYS A 52 -6.44 -4.89 10.47
N VAL A 53 -5.41 -4.35 9.82
CA VAL A 53 -4.05 -4.40 10.35
C VAL A 53 -3.67 -3.03 10.88
N GLN A 54 -3.50 -2.92 12.19
CA GLN A 54 -3.14 -1.67 12.85
C GLN A 54 -1.66 -1.66 13.20
N LEU A 55 -0.93 -0.71 12.64
CA LEU A 55 0.47 -0.49 12.96
C LEU A 55 0.58 0.81 13.75
N VAL A 56 0.65 0.67 15.06
CA VAL A 56 0.70 1.82 15.96
C VAL A 56 1.90 2.69 15.62
N GLY A 57 1.65 3.99 15.46
CA GLY A 57 2.71 4.94 15.10
C GLY A 57 2.97 5.06 13.61
N PHE A 58 2.33 4.24 12.79
CA PHE A 58 2.52 4.27 11.35
C PHE A 58 1.21 4.48 10.60
N GLY A 59 0.27 3.57 10.75
CA GLY A 59 -1.01 3.65 10.07
C GLY A 59 -1.77 2.35 10.11
N ASN A 60 -2.89 2.32 9.42
CA ASN A 60 -3.76 1.16 9.39
C ASN A 60 -4.03 0.72 7.97
N PHE A 61 -4.00 -0.60 7.75
CA PHE A 61 -4.50 -1.18 6.51
C PHE A 61 -5.90 -1.72 6.78
N GLU A 62 -6.82 -1.44 5.89
CA GLU A 62 -8.19 -1.87 6.03
C GLU A 62 -8.78 -2.24 4.68
N VAL A 63 -9.93 -2.90 4.70
CA VAL A 63 -10.65 -3.25 3.49
C VAL A 63 -11.87 -2.34 3.40
N ARG A 64 -12.02 -1.69 2.27
CA ARG A 64 -13.22 -0.91 1.96
C ARG A 64 -14.11 -1.73 1.06
N GLU A 65 -15.36 -1.82 1.42
CA GLU A 65 -16.35 -2.52 0.63
C GLU A 65 -17.23 -1.51 -0.09
N ARG A 66 -17.46 -1.78 -1.37
CA ARG A 66 -18.42 -1.02 -2.15
C ARG A 66 -19.54 -1.97 -2.55
N SER A 67 -20.77 -1.59 -2.22
CA SER A 67 -21.95 -2.35 -2.60
C SER A 67 -22.14 -2.32 -4.10
N ALA A 68 -22.77 -3.33 -4.64
CA ALA A 68 -23.21 -3.32 -6.03
C ALA A 68 -24.11 -2.10 -6.27
N ARG A 69 -23.98 -1.48 -7.40
CA ARG A 69 -24.78 -0.30 -7.75
C ARG A 69 -25.04 -0.25 -9.25
N LYS A 70 -26.01 0.55 -9.62
CA LYS A 70 -26.29 0.81 -11.03
C LYS A 70 -25.44 1.97 -11.50
N GLY A 71 -24.83 1.80 -12.65
CA GLY A 71 -24.09 2.85 -13.31
C GLY A 71 -24.51 2.95 -14.77
N ARG A 72 -23.87 3.82 -15.53
CA ARG A 72 -24.12 3.95 -16.96
C ARG A 72 -22.82 3.82 -17.73
N ASN A 73 -22.93 3.13 -18.85
CA ASN A 73 -21.83 3.08 -19.79
C ASN A 73 -21.72 4.44 -20.47
N PRO A 74 -20.61 5.17 -20.31
CA PRO A 74 -20.47 6.50 -20.88
C PRO A 74 -20.48 6.52 -22.42
N GLN A 75 -20.22 5.40 -23.06
CA GLN A 75 -20.21 5.32 -24.52
C GLN A 75 -21.59 5.04 -25.11
N THR A 76 -22.38 4.20 -24.45
CA THR A 76 -23.68 3.78 -24.97
C THR A 76 -24.85 4.36 -24.22
N GLY A 77 -24.64 4.87 -23.02
CA GLY A 77 -25.70 5.37 -22.17
C GLY A 77 -26.55 4.29 -21.52
N GLU A 78 -26.22 3.02 -21.74
CA GLU A 78 -26.96 1.92 -21.15
C GLU A 78 -26.67 1.75 -19.68
N GLU A 79 -27.68 1.32 -18.92
CA GLU A 79 -27.48 1.00 -17.51
C GLU A 79 -26.66 -0.29 -17.41
N ILE A 80 -25.70 -0.27 -16.51
CA ILE A 80 -24.89 -1.45 -16.21
C ILE A 80 -24.90 -1.66 -14.70
N LEU A 81 -24.70 -2.91 -14.30
CA LEU A 81 -24.56 -3.26 -12.90
C LEU A 81 -23.09 -3.26 -12.55
N ILE A 82 -22.72 -2.35 -11.64
CA ILE A 82 -21.36 -2.33 -11.10
C ILE A 82 -21.33 -3.29 -9.92
N GLN A 83 -20.50 -4.33 -10.04
CA GLN A 83 -20.42 -5.37 -9.03
C GLN A 83 -19.90 -4.83 -7.71
N ALA A 84 -20.31 -5.46 -6.62
CA ALA A 84 -19.74 -5.21 -5.31
C ALA A 84 -18.25 -5.54 -5.36
N SER A 85 -17.45 -4.75 -4.69
CA SER A 85 -16.00 -4.95 -4.68
C SER A 85 -15.42 -4.68 -3.31
N LYS A 86 -14.25 -5.25 -3.07
CA LYS A 86 -13.46 -5.02 -1.86
C LYS A 86 -12.11 -4.48 -2.30
N THR A 87 -11.69 -3.40 -1.67
CA THR A 87 -10.44 -2.74 -2.03
C THR A 87 -9.61 -2.52 -0.77
N PRO A 88 -8.35 -2.91 -0.77
CA PRO A 88 -7.47 -2.58 0.35
C PRO A 88 -7.19 -1.08 0.36
N ALA A 89 -7.11 -0.51 1.55
CA ALA A 89 -6.82 0.91 1.72
C ALA A 89 -5.87 1.10 2.89
N PHE A 90 -5.04 2.13 2.78
CA PHE A 90 -4.13 2.49 3.84
C PHE A 90 -4.50 3.86 4.39
N LYS A 91 -4.68 3.94 5.72
CA LYS A 91 -4.90 5.20 6.40
C LYS A 91 -3.67 5.54 7.21
N PRO A 92 -2.95 6.61 6.88
CA PRO A 92 -1.77 6.98 7.64
C PRO A 92 -2.14 7.40 9.07
N GLY A 93 -1.28 7.06 10.00
CA GLY A 93 -1.44 7.48 11.38
C GLY A 93 -0.96 8.91 11.58
N LYS A 94 -1.27 9.47 12.74
CA LYS A 94 -0.89 10.84 13.06
C LYS A 94 0.62 11.06 12.99
N ALA A 95 1.38 10.14 13.54
CA ALA A 95 2.84 10.25 13.56
C ALA A 95 3.43 10.28 12.15
N LEU A 96 2.89 9.45 11.25
CA LEU A 96 3.34 9.42 9.87
C LEU A 96 2.98 10.72 9.15
N LYS A 97 1.77 11.22 9.37
CA LYS A 97 1.34 12.48 8.77
C LYS A 97 2.23 13.64 9.20
N GLU A 98 2.61 13.68 10.45
CA GLU A 98 3.47 14.73 10.99
C GLU A 98 4.87 14.70 10.37
N LYS A 99 5.37 13.54 10.03
CA LYS A 99 6.67 13.41 9.37
C LYS A 99 6.68 13.89 7.94
N VAL A 100 5.53 13.87 7.27
CA VAL A 100 5.41 14.21 5.85
C VAL A 100 5.12 15.68 5.63
N VAL A 101 4.57 16.35 6.60
CA VAL A 101 4.21 17.79 6.51
C VAL A 101 5.40 18.70 6.34
#